data_ff81e32f8d1ed7d9e5ac22c595d9467e
#
_entry.id   ff81e32f8d1ed7d9e5ac22c595d9467e
#
_cell.length_a   1.000
_cell.length_b   1.000
_cell.length_c   1.000
_cell.angle_alpha   90.00
_cell.angle_beta   90.00
_cell.angle_gamma   90.00
#
_symmetry.space_group_name_H-M   'P 1'
#
loop_
_entity.id
_entity.type
_entity.pdbx_description
1 polymer ?
#
loop_
_entity_poly.entity_id
_entity_poly.type
_entity_poly.pdbx_seq_one_letter_code
_entity_poly.pdbx_strand_id
1 'polypeptide(L)'
;MIDDKKYTFLQKNVCVKFYSLTDYHIRPVVCAWERTSPRKYPVGPWKLTNYIVHFILDGEGVCYYENKKYVVEKGAIFAIAPGKTVSYMQNPENPWRSIWFEINGSDCGTLFEQSGLGNDVFVKTVSDYDKFAAMFLSAMNDGNLNEDPQGFIMLSNIYRIFAEIAAEFASARSQKTIKTQLVEKIVDYIDKNY
;
A
#
# COMPACT_ATOMS: atom_id res chain seq x y z
N MET A 1 -1.99 13.66 16.45
CA MET A 1 -3.44 13.42 16.62
C MET A 1 -4.12 13.83 15.32
N ILE A 2 -4.88 12.94 14.67
CA ILE A 2 -5.57 13.26 13.41
C ILE A 2 -6.71 14.23 13.73
N ASP A 3 -6.80 15.34 12.99
CA ASP A 3 -7.89 16.30 13.14
C ASP A 3 -9.15 15.80 12.42
N ASP A 4 -10.05 15.14 13.16
CA ASP A 4 -11.29 14.59 12.63
C ASP A 4 -12.24 15.66 12.07
N LYS A 5 -12.03 16.94 12.43
CA LYS A 5 -12.83 18.06 11.89
C LYS A 5 -12.41 18.43 10.48
N LYS A 6 -11.13 18.27 10.15
CA LYS A 6 -10.58 18.52 8.80
C LYS A 6 -11.04 17.47 7.80
N TYR A 7 -11.28 16.24 8.25
CA TYR A 7 -11.61 15.10 7.40
C TYR A 7 -12.99 14.55 7.75
N THR A 8 -14.04 15.13 7.16
CA THR A 8 -15.44 14.77 7.46
C THR A 8 -15.78 13.30 7.18
N PHE A 9 -15.06 12.64 6.28
CA PHE A 9 -15.25 11.21 6.03
C PHE A 9 -14.84 10.33 7.21
N LEU A 10 -13.94 10.78 8.11
CA LEU A 10 -13.55 10.03 9.31
C LEU A 10 -14.66 9.90 10.34
N GLN A 11 -15.73 10.69 10.22
CA GLN A 11 -16.93 10.56 11.04
C GLN A 11 -17.82 9.38 10.65
N LYS A 12 -17.58 8.79 9.46
CA LYS A 12 -18.27 7.61 8.97
C LYS A 12 -17.47 6.36 9.30
N ASN A 13 -18.12 5.20 9.38
CA ASN A 13 -17.40 3.93 9.54
C ASN A 13 -16.71 3.47 8.25
N VAL A 14 -17.28 3.85 7.11
CA VAL A 14 -16.76 3.51 5.78
C VAL A 14 -17.01 4.69 4.84
N CYS A 15 -16.03 5.03 4.03
CA CYS A 15 -16.18 5.92 2.88
C CYS A 15 -15.43 5.27 1.70
N VAL A 16 -16.10 5.11 0.57
CA VAL A 16 -15.54 4.44 -0.62
C VAL A 16 -15.73 5.32 -1.84
N LYS A 17 -14.68 5.46 -2.65
CA LYS A 17 -14.67 6.14 -3.93
C LYS A 17 -14.25 5.16 -5.01
N PHE A 18 -15.03 5.05 -6.09
CA PHE A 18 -14.72 4.22 -7.25
C PHE A 18 -14.29 5.10 -8.43
N TYR A 19 -13.38 4.59 -9.24
CA TYR A 19 -12.84 5.26 -10.43
C TYR A 19 -13.05 4.39 -11.66
N SER A 20 -13.41 5.02 -12.80
CA SER A 20 -13.69 4.36 -14.08
C SER A 20 -12.67 4.75 -15.16
N LEU A 21 -11.39 4.74 -14.84
CA LEU A 21 -10.33 5.02 -15.81
C LEU A 21 -9.98 3.75 -16.61
N THR A 22 -10.03 3.80 -17.93
CA THR A 22 -9.84 2.61 -18.77
C THR A 22 -8.48 2.52 -19.45
N ASP A 23 -7.89 3.62 -19.86
CA ASP A 23 -6.77 3.64 -20.83
C ASP A 23 -5.43 4.08 -20.26
N TYR A 24 -5.27 4.08 -18.94
CA TYR A 24 -4.01 4.44 -18.27
C TYR A 24 -3.21 3.21 -17.87
N HIS A 25 -1.88 3.29 -18.00
CA HIS A 25 -0.93 2.25 -17.59
C HIS A 25 -0.94 1.99 -16.09
N ILE A 26 -1.28 2.99 -15.29
CA ILE A 26 -1.62 2.89 -13.87
C ILE A 26 -2.92 3.63 -13.67
N ARG A 27 -3.93 2.96 -13.13
CA ARG A 27 -5.25 3.54 -12.89
C ARG A 27 -5.73 3.24 -11.49
N PRO A 28 -6.26 4.21 -10.76
CA PRO A 28 -7.00 3.96 -9.54
C PRO A 28 -8.29 3.18 -9.88
N VAL A 29 -8.64 2.23 -9.03
CA VAL A 29 -9.88 1.45 -9.11
C VAL A 29 -10.80 1.87 -7.99
N VAL A 30 -10.29 1.90 -6.78
CA VAL A 30 -11.02 2.31 -5.58
C VAL A 30 -10.08 2.94 -4.58
N CYS A 31 -10.57 3.90 -3.82
CA CYS A 31 -9.94 4.42 -2.61
C CYS A 31 -10.96 4.41 -1.48
N ALA A 32 -10.59 3.90 -0.33
CA ALA A 32 -11.50 3.78 0.79
C ALA A 32 -10.87 4.09 2.14
N TRP A 33 -11.70 4.61 3.01
CA TRP A 33 -11.50 4.68 4.45
C TRP A 33 -12.36 3.63 5.11
N GLU A 34 -11.81 2.91 6.05
CA GLU A 34 -12.54 1.87 6.77
C GLU A 34 -12.21 1.90 8.27
N ARG A 35 -13.27 1.94 9.08
CA ARG A 35 -13.28 1.58 10.50
C ARG A 35 -14.12 0.34 10.62
N THR A 36 -13.52 -0.82 10.61
CA THR A 36 -14.26 -2.08 10.65
C THR A 36 -14.77 -2.36 12.05
N SER A 37 -15.98 -2.89 12.14
CA SER A 37 -16.50 -3.43 13.40
C SER A 37 -15.73 -4.68 13.79
N PRO A 38 -15.45 -4.91 15.09
CA PRO A 38 -14.75 -6.10 15.56
C PRO A 38 -15.43 -7.38 15.05
N ARG A 39 -14.64 -8.29 14.48
CA ARG A 39 -15.12 -9.60 14.01
C ARG A 39 -14.41 -10.71 14.76
N LYS A 40 -15.16 -11.77 15.09
CA LYS A 40 -14.63 -12.95 15.80
C LYS A 40 -13.84 -13.90 14.89
N TYR A 41 -13.98 -13.77 13.56
CA TYR A 41 -13.41 -14.68 12.58
C TYR A 41 -12.69 -13.92 11.47
N PRO A 42 -11.66 -14.52 10.85
CA PRO A 42 -11.01 -13.94 9.68
C PRO A 42 -11.98 -13.65 8.55
N VAL A 43 -11.73 -12.58 7.84
CA VAL A 43 -12.40 -12.22 6.58
C VAL A 43 -11.63 -12.86 5.44
N GLY A 44 -12.30 -13.44 4.48
CA GLY A 44 -11.71 -14.19 3.38
C GLY A 44 -11.89 -15.71 3.54
N PRO A 45 -11.15 -16.55 2.79
CA PRO A 45 -10.05 -16.16 1.90
C PRO A 45 -10.54 -15.44 0.63
N TRP A 46 -9.83 -14.38 0.24
CA TRP A 46 -10.14 -13.59 -0.96
C TRP A 46 -8.96 -13.63 -1.91
N LYS A 47 -9.24 -13.98 -3.17
CA LYS A 47 -8.24 -13.90 -4.25
C LYS A 47 -8.32 -12.52 -4.87
N LEU A 48 -7.27 -11.74 -4.69
CA LEU A 48 -7.20 -10.37 -5.21
C LEU A 48 -6.93 -10.37 -6.71
N THR A 49 -7.53 -9.42 -7.41
CA THR A 49 -7.36 -9.19 -8.85
C THR A 49 -6.60 -7.90 -9.16
N ASN A 50 -6.54 -6.99 -8.19
CA ASN A 50 -5.84 -5.71 -8.29
C ASN A 50 -4.68 -5.65 -7.29
N TYR A 51 -3.78 -4.71 -7.49
CA TYR A 51 -2.80 -4.30 -6.49
C TYR A 51 -3.49 -3.47 -5.43
N ILE A 52 -3.31 -3.80 -4.16
CA ILE A 52 -3.92 -3.08 -3.05
C ILE A 52 -2.84 -2.60 -2.08
N VAL A 53 -2.98 -1.37 -1.60
CA VAL A 53 -2.11 -0.77 -0.58
C VAL A 53 -2.96 -0.19 0.52
N HIS A 54 -2.75 -0.67 1.74
CA HIS A 54 -3.34 -0.13 2.96
C HIS A 54 -2.32 0.68 3.74
N PHE A 55 -2.77 1.73 4.40
CA PHE A 55 -2.06 2.37 5.50
C PHE A 55 -2.90 2.29 6.76
N ILE A 56 -2.31 1.79 7.83
CA ILE A 56 -2.99 1.57 9.10
C ILE A 56 -2.87 2.82 9.97
N LEU A 57 -3.98 3.52 10.14
CA LEU A 57 -4.03 4.75 10.93
C LEU A 57 -4.03 4.48 12.43
N ASP A 58 -4.64 3.35 12.85
CA ASP A 58 -4.76 2.98 14.25
C ASP A 58 -5.17 1.52 14.38
N GLY A 59 -4.99 0.93 15.57
CA GLY A 59 -5.36 -0.44 15.84
C GLY A 59 -4.38 -1.46 15.25
N GLU A 60 -4.79 -2.72 15.28
CA GLU A 60 -3.93 -3.83 14.87
C GLU A 60 -4.76 -5.04 14.39
N GLY A 61 -4.08 -6.00 13.79
CA GLY A 61 -4.65 -7.25 13.34
C GLY A 61 -3.62 -8.16 12.70
N VAL A 62 -4.09 -9.15 11.95
CA VAL A 62 -3.24 -10.13 11.27
C VAL A 62 -3.72 -10.38 9.85
N CYS A 63 -2.78 -10.56 8.95
CA CYS A 63 -3.01 -11.10 7.62
C CYS A 63 -2.42 -12.52 7.56
N TYR A 64 -3.17 -13.43 6.98
CA TYR A 64 -2.74 -14.80 6.68
C TYR A 64 -2.58 -14.95 5.18
N TYR A 65 -1.40 -15.35 4.76
CA TYR A 65 -1.09 -15.65 3.37
C TYR A 65 -0.23 -16.91 3.32
N GLU A 66 -0.68 -17.92 2.57
CA GLU A 66 -0.11 -19.25 2.60
C GLU A 66 -0.06 -19.78 4.06
N ASN A 67 1.11 -20.21 4.53
CA ASN A 67 1.32 -20.66 5.91
C ASN A 67 1.96 -19.59 6.81
N LYS A 68 1.93 -18.32 6.37
CA LYS A 68 2.55 -17.21 7.10
C LYS A 68 1.49 -16.32 7.74
N LYS A 69 1.84 -15.82 8.91
CA LYS A 69 1.08 -14.82 9.65
C LYS A 69 1.87 -13.52 9.66
N TYR A 70 1.25 -12.45 9.16
CA TYR A 70 1.79 -11.10 9.19
C TYR A 70 1.05 -10.30 10.24
N VAL A 71 1.75 -9.73 11.21
CA VAL A 71 1.18 -8.77 12.15
C VAL A 71 1.06 -7.42 11.45
N VAL A 72 -0.12 -6.82 11.52
CA VAL A 72 -0.46 -5.53 10.91
C VAL A 72 -0.86 -4.59 12.02
N GLU A 73 -0.13 -3.51 12.18
CA GLU A 73 -0.28 -2.56 13.28
C GLU A 73 -0.28 -1.11 12.80
N LYS A 74 -0.58 -0.18 13.69
CA LYS A 74 -0.53 1.26 13.42
C LYS A 74 0.77 1.67 12.74
N GLY A 75 0.67 2.45 11.67
CA GLY A 75 1.78 2.91 10.85
C GLY A 75 2.28 1.89 9.83
N ALA A 76 1.68 0.72 9.74
CA ALA A 76 2.07 -0.25 8.73
C ALA A 76 1.56 0.13 7.34
N ILE A 77 2.42 -0.01 6.33
CA ILE A 77 2.03 -0.24 4.95
C ILE A 77 1.77 -1.74 4.82
N PHE A 78 0.56 -2.08 4.40
CA PHE A 78 0.13 -3.43 4.13
C PHE A 78 -0.30 -3.51 2.66
N ALA A 79 0.53 -4.14 1.83
CA ALA A 79 0.33 -4.20 0.40
C ALA A 79 0.24 -5.64 -0.10
N ILE A 80 -0.58 -5.87 -1.11
CA ILE A 80 -0.82 -7.20 -1.68
C ILE A 80 -0.86 -7.09 -3.20
N ALA A 81 -0.07 -7.92 -3.88
CA ALA A 81 -0.09 -8.07 -5.32
C ALA A 81 -1.27 -8.95 -5.77
N PRO A 82 -1.75 -8.82 -7.03
CA PRO A 82 -2.83 -9.65 -7.56
C PRO A 82 -2.44 -11.12 -7.63
N GLY A 83 -3.48 -11.98 -7.68
CA GLY A 83 -3.32 -13.43 -7.72
C GLY A 83 -3.13 -14.10 -6.36
N LYS A 84 -2.92 -13.33 -5.31
CA LYS A 84 -2.73 -13.83 -3.94
C LYS A 84 -4.08 -14.08 -3.28
N THR A 85 -4.16 -15.17 -2.52
CA THR A 85 -5.34 -15.50 -1.70
C THR A 85 -5.00 -15.23 -0.24
N VAL A 86 -5.65 -14.26 0.33
CA VAL A 86 -5.38 -13.79 1.69
C VAL A 86 -6.63 -13.83 2.57
N SER A 87 -6.40 -14.00 3.87
CA SER A 87 -7.42 -13.77 4.89
C SER A 87 -6.86 -12.83 5.93
N TYR A 88 -7.69 -11.97 6.51
CA TYR A 88 -7.23 -11.09 7.58
C TYR A 88 -8.27 -10.95 8.68
N MET A 89 -7.78 -10.72 9.87
CA MET A 89 -8.57 -10.55 11.07
C MET A 89 -8.01 -9.39 11.88
N GLN A 90 -8.89 -8.47 12.19
CA GLN A 90 -8.55 -7.38 13.11
C GLN A 90 -8.56 -7.88 14.54
N ASN A 91 -7.77 -7.24 15.41
CA ASN A 91 -7.88 -7.47 16.83
C ASN A 91 -9.27 -7.00 17.31
N PRO A 92 -10.11 -7.87 17.92
CA PRO A 92 -11.44 -7.48 18.37
C PRO A 92 -11.46 -6.38 19.43
N GLU A 93 -10.39 -6.26 20.23
CA GLU A 93 -10.27 -5.27 21.30
C GLU A 93 -9.68 -3.95 20.80
N ASN A 94 -8.88 -4.01 19.72
CA ASN A 94 -8.22 -2.87 19.11
C ASN A 94 -8.26 -2.97 17.57
N PRO A 95 -9.45 -2.92 16.95
CA PRO A 95 -9.59 -3.11 15.51
C PRO A 95 -8.93 -1.96 14.75
N TRP A 96 -8.24 -2.30 13.65
CA TRP A 96 -7.57 -1.29 12.85
C TRP A 96 -8.54 -0.33 12.16
N ARG A 97 -8.06 0.85 11.93
CA ARG A 97 -8.62 1.86 11.01
C ARG A 97 -7.63 2.04 9.88
N SER A 98 -8.07 1.93 8.66
CA SER A 98 -7.19 2.02 7.50
C SER A 98 -7.72 2.93 6.41
N ILE A 99 -6.81 3.51 5.66
CA ILE A 99 -7.07 4.03 4.32
C ILE A 99 -6.37 3.10 3.36
N TRP A 100 -7.06 2.72 2.30
CA TRP A 100 -6.50 1.85 1.29
C TRP A 100 -6.97 2.26 -0.11
N PHE A 101 -6.19 1.91 -1.09
CA PHE A 101 -6.55 2.05 -2.49
C PHE A 101 -6.16 0.82 -3.27
N GLU A 102 -6.92 0.57 -4.34
CA GLU A 102 -6.59 -0.41 -5.36
C GLU A 102 -6.18 0.27 -6.65
N ILE A 103 -5.17 -0.30 -7.30
CA ILE A 103 -4.71 0.10 -8.63
C ILE A 103 -4.66 -1.10 -9.56
N ASN A 104 -4.83 -0.82 -10.85
CA ASN A 104 -4.67 -1.79 -11.92
C ASN A 104 -3.99 -1.12 -13.12
N GLY A 105 -3.44 -1.93 -14.02
CA GLY A 105 -2.77 -1.47 -15.24
C GLY A 105 -1.46 -2.19 -15.49
N SER A 106 -0.93 -2.03 -16.71
CA SER A 106 0.28 -2.74 -17.17
C SER A 106 1.52 -2.46 -16.33
N ASP A 107 1.63 -1.26 -15.76
CA ASP A 107 2.85 -0.79 -15.10
C ASP A 107 2.79 -0.92 -13.57
N CYS A 108 1.67 -1.40 -13.01
CA CYS A 108 1.51 -1.55 -11.56
C CYS A 108 2.53 -2.54 -10.96
N GLY A 109 2.88 -3.62 -11.67
CA GLY A 109 3.91 -4.56 -11.21
C GLY A 109 5.28 -3.91 -11.09
N THR A 110 5.66 -3.13 -12.09
CA THR A 110 6.92 -2.36 -12.09
C THR A 110 6.92 -1.33 -10.95
N LEU A 111 5.80 -0.63 -10.74
CA LEU A 111 5.65 0.34 -9.67
C LEU A 111 5.86 -0.31 -8.28
N PHE A 112 5.23 -1.47 -8.05
CA PHE A 112 5.39 -2.23 -6.81
C PHE A 112 6.83 -2.69 -6.59
N GLU A 113 7.49 -3.22 -7.62
CA GLU A 113 8.90 -3.64 -7.53
C GLU A 113 9.82 -2.47 -7.25
N GLN A 114 9.69 -1.38 -7.97
CA GLN A 114 10.54 -0.19 -7.81
C GLN A 114 10.35 0.51 -6.48
N SER A 115 9.14 0.46 -5.91
CA SER A 115 8.87 0.99 -4.58
C SER A 115 9.27 0.06 -3.42
N GLY A 116 9.79 -1.13 -3.72
CA GLY A 116 10.23 -2.08 -2.68
C GLY A 116 9.12 -2.94 -2.09
N LEU A 117 7.88 -2.84 -2.57
CA LEU A 117 6.75 -3.66 -2.12
C LEU A 117 6.82 -5.09 -2.68
N GLY A 118 7.41 -5.25 -3.88
CA GLY A 118 7.53 -6.55 -4.54
C GLY A 118 6.19 -7.11 -5.06
N ASN A 119 6.19 -8.39 -5.43
CA ASN A 119 5.04 -9.05 -6.05
C ASN A 119 4.38 -10.09 -5.12
N ASP A 120 4.39 -9.83 -3.82
CA ASP A 120 3.84 -10.73 -2.80
C ASP A 120 2.98 -9.97 -1.79
N VAL A 121 2.82 -10.50 -0.58
CA VAL A 121 2.26 -9.79 0.56
C VAL A 121 3.38 -9.04 1.27
N PHE A 122 3.20 -7.75 1.45
CA PHE A 122 4.15 -6.87 2.12
C PHE A 122 3.49 -6.24 3.35
N VAL A 123 4.17 -6.33 4.51
CA VAL A 123 3.75 -5.63 5.73
C VAL A 123 4.98 -5.06 6.39
N LYS A 124 5.04 -3.75 6.54
CA LYS A 124 6.14 -3.07 7.22
C LYS A 124 5.71 -1.72 7.77
N THR A 125 6.10 -1.42 9.01
CA THR A 125 5.83 -0.13 9.65
C THR A 125 6.77 0.94 9.09
N VAL A 126 6.24 2.13 8.82
CA VAL A 126 7.00 3.28 8.33
C VAL A 126 7.73 3.98 9.48
N SER A 127 8.82 4.67 9.17
CA SER A 127 9.58 5.45 10.16
C SER A 127 8.89 6.77 10.54
N ASP A 128 8.18 7.41 9.60
CA ASP A 128 7.47 8.67 9.78
C ASP A 128 5.96 8.49 9.60
N TYR A 129 5.29 8.11 10.70
CA TYR A 129 3.84 7.91 10.72
C TYR A 129 3.06 9.15 10.27
N ASP A 130 3.39 10.34 10.79
CA ASP A 130 2.60 11.55 10.56
C ASP A 130 2.64 11.97 9.10
N LYS A 131 3.78 11.83 8.44
CA LYS A 131 3.95 12.07 7.02
C LYS A 131 3.07 11.15 6.18
N PHE A 132 3.14 9.84 6.41
CA PHE A 132 2.35 8.88 5.66
C PHE A 132 0.85 9.03 5.95
N ALA A 133 0.46 9.25 7.21
CA ALA A 133 -0.93 9.51 7.58
C ALA A 133 -1.49 10.73 6.83
N ALA A 134 -0.75 11.84 6.80
CA ALA A 134 -1.16 13.04 6.08
C ALA A 134 -1.36 12.78 4.58
N MET A 135 -0.48 12.00 3.95
CA MET A 135 -0.56 11.69 2.52
C MET A 135 -1.77 10.82 2.17
N PHE A 136 -2.01 9.76 2.93
CA PHE A 136 -3.16 8.89 2.71
C PHE A 136 -4.49 9.60 3.01
N LEU A 137 -4.53 10.42 4.06
CA LEU A 137 -5.71 11.24 4.38
C LEU A 137 -5.99 12.27 3.27
N SER A 138 -4.95 12.92 2.73
CA SER A 138 -5.08 13.85 1.60
C SER A 138 -5.62 13.13 0.36
N ALA A 139 -5.04 11.98 -0.01
CA ALA A 139 -5.52 11.20 -1.14
C ALA A 139 -7.00 10.83 -1.02
N MET A 140 -7.45 10.46 0.19
CA MET A 140 -8.85 10.17 0.44
C MET A 140 -9.73 11.42 0.41
N ASN A 141 -9.25 12.57 0.85
CA ASN A 141 -10.00 13.82 0.89
C ASN A 141 -10.08 14.49 -0.49
N ASP A 142 -8.94 14.61 -1.18
CA ASP A 142 -8.79 15.41 -2.40
C ASP A 142 -9.45 14.75 -3.63
N GLY A 143 -9.53 13.43 -3.67
CA GLY A 143 -10.15 12.68 -4.77
C GLY A 143 -11.69 12.69 -4.72
N ASN A 144 -12.35 13.84 -4.58
CA ASN A 144 -13.81 13.92 -4.73
C ASN A 144 -14.20 13.71 -6.19
N LEU A 145 -15.05 12.71 -6.48
CA LEU A 145 -15.48 12.36 -7.84
C LEU A 145 -16.12 13.53 -8.63
N ASN A 146 -16.69 14.52 -7.93
CA ASN A 146 -17.25 15.71 -8.57
C ASN A 146 -16.15 16.70 -9.02
N GLU A 147 -14.99 16.69 -8.35
CA GLU A 147 -13.86 17.58 -8.62
C GLU A 147 -12.74 16.91 -9.41
N ASP A 148 -12.70 15.57 -9.39
CA ASP A 148 -11.72 14.74 -10.09
C ASP A 148 -12.40 13.60 -10.88
N PRO A 149 -13.28 13.91 -11.84
CA PRO A 149 -14.01 12.88 -12.60
C PRO A 149 -13.09 12.00 -13.44
N GLN A 150 -11.90 12.47 -13.79
CA GLN A 150 -10.87 11.73 -14.51
C GLN A 150 -9.89 10.99 -13.60
N GLY A 151 -9.97 11.17 -12.27
CA GLY A 151 -9.08 10.53 -11.32
C GLY A 151 -7.63 11.02 -11.35
N PHE A 152 -7.33 12.18 -11.96
CA PHE A 152 -5.98 12.71 -12.08
C PHE A 152 -5.39 13.13 -10.72
N ILE A 153 -6.21 13.73 -9.85
CA ILE A 153 -5.79 14.11 -8.50
C ILE A 153 -5.45 12.83 -7.70
N MET A 154 -6.31 11.81 -7.79
CA MET A 154 -6.05 10.52 -7.14
C MET A 154 -4.79 9.86 -7.69
N LEU A 155 -4.58 9.86 -9.00
CA LEU A 155 -3.38 9.32 -9.63
C LEU A 155 -2.11 10.06 -9.19
N SER A 156 -2.17 11.38 -9.10
CA SER A 156 -1.08 12.20 -8.56
C SER A 156 -0.73 11.82 -7.11
N ASN A 157 -1.75 11.65 -6.26
CA ASN A 157 -1.57 11.21 -4.88
C ASN A 157 -0.97 9.80 -4.78
N ILE A 158 -1.41 8.88 -5.64
CA ILE A 158 -0.85 7.52 -5.73
C ILE A 158 0.65 7.60 -6.04
N TYR A 159 1.07 8.34 -7.07
CA TYR A 159 2.49 8.47 -7.41
C TYR A 159 3.31 9.10 -6.27
N ARG A 160 2.77 10.11 -5.58
CA ARG A 160 3.43 10.69 -4.41
C ARG A 160 3.60 9.69 -3.27
N ILE A 161 2.56 8.90 -2.97
CA ILE A 161 2.62 7.85 -1.95
C ILE A 161 3.68 6.80 -2.34
N PHE A 162 3.71 6.34 -3.59
CA PHE A 162 4.70 5.38 -4.04
C PHE A 162 6.13 5.93 -4.03
N ALA A 163 6.32 7.21 -4.32
CA ALA A 163 7.63 7.86 -4.20
C ALA A 163 8.15 7.83 -2.76
N GLU A 164 7.28 8.09 -1.78
CA GLU A 164 7.65 8.02 -0.37
C GLU A 164 7.85 6.59 0.12
N ILE A 165 7.02 5.63 -0.33
CA ILE A 165 7.22 4.20 -0.07
C ILE A 165 8.58 3.75 -0.62
N ALA A 166 8.95 4.19 -1.83
CA ALA A 166 10.24 3.89 -2.43
C ALA A 166 11.40 4.49 -1.62
N ALA A 167 11.28 5.73 -1.18
CA ALA A 167 12.28 6.37 -0.32
C ALA A 167 12.46 5.62 1.01
N GLU A 168 11.37 5.11 1.59
CA GLU A 168 11.37 4.38 2.86
C GLU A 168 11.94 2.96 2.72
N PHE A 169 11.53 2.21 1.68
CA PHE A 169 11.75 0.76 1.64
C PHE A 169 12.67 0.28 0.50
N ALA A 170 12.77 1.00 -0.63
CA ALA A 170 13.57 0.55 -1.76
C ALA A 170 15.08 0.84 -1.57
N SER A 171 15.42 1.88 -0.80
CA SER A 171 16.82 2.30 -0.59
C SER A 171 17.70 1.20 -0.02
N ALA A 172 17.19 0.39 0.91
CA ALA A 172 17.91 -0.73 1.49
C ALA A 172 18.17 -1.86 0.47
N ARG A 173 17.25 -2.06 -0.48
CA ARG A 173 17.32 -3.11 -1.50
C ARG A 173 18.24 -2.67 -2.66
N SER A 174 18.14 -1.41 -3.07
CA SER A 174 18.94 -0.82 -4.14
C SER A 174 20.43 -0.81 -3.80
N GLN A 175 20.81 -0.46 -2.56
CA GLN A 175 22.22 -0.51 -2.14
C GLN A 175 22.78 -1.93 -2.15
N LYS A 176 21.99 -2.95 -1.77
CA LYS A 176 22.41 -4.34 -1.84
C LYS A 176 22.60 -4.81 -3.28
N THR A 177 21.69 -4.45 -4.18
CA THR A 177 21.75 -4.81 -5.61
C THR A 177 22.93 -4.15 -6.31
N ILE A 178 23.17 -2.85 -6.08
CA ILE A 178 24.32 -2.12 -6.66
C ILE A 178 25.64 -2.70 -6.16
N LYS A 179 25.77 -3.00 -4.85
CA LYS A 179 26.95 -3.64 -4.31
C LYS A 179 27.18 -5.02 -4.91
N THR A 180 26.15 -5.84 -5.06
CA THR A 180 26.25 -7.18 -5.64
C THR A 180 26.68 -7.09 -7.11
N GLN A 181 26.05 -6.23 -7.93
CA GLN A 181 26.41 -6.03 -9.33
C GLN A 181 27.84 -5.48 -9.50
N LEU A 182 28.28 -4.61 -8.60
CA LEU A 182 29.65 -4.09 -8.64
C LEU A 182 30.67 -5.19 -8.31
N VAL A 183 30.40 -6.01 -7.29
CA VAL A 183 31.23 -7.17 -6.93
C VAL A 183 31.30 -8.17 -8.08
N GLU A 184 30.18 -8.53 -8.69
CA GLU A 184 30.13 -9.44 -9.85
C GLU A 184 30.97 -8.90 -11.02
N LYS A 185 30.88 -7.60 -11.35
CA LYS A 185 31.70 -6.97 -12.39
C LYS A 185 33.18 -6.97 -12.05
N ILE A 186 33.56 -6.79 -10.80
CA ILE A 186 34.95 -6.82 -10.35
C ILE A 186 35.48 -8.26 -10.45
N VAL A 187 34.73 -9.25 -10.00
CA VAL A 187 35.11 -10.68 -10.13
C VAL A 187 35.29 -11.07 -11.60
N ASP A 188 34.29 -10.74 -12.43
CA ASP A 188 34.36 -11.03 -13.89
C ASP A 188 35.55 -10.32 -14.57
N TYR A 189 35.89 -9.13 -14.15
CA TYR A 189 37.08 -8.42 -14.65
C TYR A 189 38.39 -9.12 -14.23
N ILE A 190 38.49 -9.55 -12.97
CA ILE A 190 39.67 -10.24 -12.45
C ILE A 190 39.83 -11.58 -13.17
N ASP A 191 38.76 -12.39 -13.28
CA ASP A 191 38.80 -13.70 -13.95
C ASP A 191 39.18 -13.62 -15.45
N LYS A 192 38.89 -12.50 -16.10
CA LYS A 192 39.24 -12.29 -17.52
C LYS A 192 40.63 -11.72 -17.77
N ASN A 193 41.27 -11.15 -16.76
CA ASN A 193 42.51 -10.41 -16.97
C ASN A 193 43.68 -10.95 -16.14
N TYR A 194 43.44 -11.94 -15.28
CA TYR A 194 44.45 -12.59 -14.44
C TYR A 194 44.25 -14.10 -14.40
#